data_90f005266e6f28fd23628050d29c3791
#
_entry.id   90f005266e6f28fd23628050d29c3791
#
_cell.length_a   1.000
_cell.length_b   1.000
_cell.length_c   1.000
_cell.angle_alpha   90.00
_cell.angle_beta   90.00
_cell.angle_gamma   90.00
#
_symmetry.space_group_name_H-M   'P 1'
#
loop_
_entity.id
_entity.type
_entity.pdbx_description
1 polymer ?
#
loop_
_entity_poly.entity_id
_entity_poly.type
_entity_poly.pdbx_seq_one_letter_code
_entity_poly.pdbx_strand_id
1 'polypeptide(L)'
;CGIVGSLLSTARGGWIALPVLLIVILYIYRHSLSKRFFLTFFGIIVVASIGISQMPNNRIMERINVAQKDIQLYLDKNNGNTSLGARFEMWKSAIAMAKEKPLFGWGIQGATEKRKQETKEKVATGNIGQFTHAHNQYLDDLSKRGIVGLLALLAVLFIPLRAFMKKLNTTNDEIKLIATLGVAHILSVMIYGLSQGFLVHN
;
A
#
# COMPACT_ATOMS: atom_id res chain seq x y z
N CYS A 1 9.51 18.87 -2.88
CA CYS A 1 10.46 17.89 -2.29
C CYS A 1 9.84 16.50 -2.11
N GLY A 2 8.58 16.33 -1.63
CA GLY A 2 7.98 15.02 -1.34
C GLY A 2 7.80 14.12 -2.57
N ILE A 3 7.37 14.66 -3.71
CA ILE A 3 7.17 13.88 -4.95
C ILE A 3 8.51 13.35 -5.48
N VAL A 4 9.53 14.20 -5.53
CA VAL A 4 10.87 13.81 -5.99
C VAL A 4 11.48 12.78 -5.04
N GLY A 5 11.35 12.96 -3.73
CA GLY A 5 11.79 11.98 -2.72
C GLY A 5 11.07 10.64 -2.85
N SER A 6 9.76 10.65 -3.13
CA SER A 6 8.99 9.41 -3.36
C SER A 6 9.37 8.69 -4.65
N LEU A 7 9.70 9.42 -5.71
CA LEU A 7 10.17 8.85 -6.98
C LEU A 7 11.60 8.30 -6.88
N LEU A 8 12.45 8.96 -6.10
CA LEU A 8 13.82 8.52 -5.84
C LEU A 8 13.87 7.38 -4.80
N SER A 9 12.89 7.31 -3.91
CA SER A 9 12.78 6.21 -2.96
C SER A 9 12.37 4.94 -3.70
N THR A 10 12.97 3.83 -3.34
CA THR A 10 12.64 2.51 -3.90
C THR A 10 11.30 1.96 -3.40
N ALA A 11 10.55 2.72 -2.59
CA ALA A 11 9.29 2.33 -1.98
C ALA A 11 8.14 2.34 -3.01
N ARG A 12 7.82 1.17 -3.56
CA ARG A 12 6.78 0.99 -4.59
C ARG A 12 5.38 1.45 -4.15
N GLY A 13 5.08 1.42 -2.84
CA GLY A 13 3.79 1.85 -2.29
C GLY A 13 3.46 3.32 -2.53
N GLY A 14 4.48 4.20 -2.56
CA GLY A 14 4.29 5.63 -2.82
C GLY A 14 3.75 5.95 -4.22
N TRP A 15 4.09 5.13 -5.21
CA TRP A 15 3.69 5.37 -6.60
C TRP A 15 2.20 5.12 -6.84
N ILE A 16 1.59 4.22 -6.07
CA ILE A 16 0.15 3.93 -6.17
C ILE A 16 -0.66 5.01 -5.44
N ALA A 17 -0.14 5.54 -4.32
CA ALA A 17 -0.84 6.54 -3.53
C ALA A 17 -1.02 7.86 -4.30
N LEU A 18 0.02 8.33 -5.01
CA LEU A 18 0.00 9.62 -5.70
C LEU A 18 -1.16 9.78 -6.71
N PRO A 19 -1.38 8.88 -7.68
CA PRO A 19 -2.49 9.00 -8.61
C PRO A 19 -3.86 8.92 -7.93
N VAL A 20 -4.00 8.06 -6.91
CA VAL A 20 -5.27 7.94 -6.18
C VAL A 20 -5.59 9.22 -5.42
N LEU A 21 -4.60 9.79 -4.71
CA LEU A 21 -4.77 11.05 -3.99
C LEU A 21 -5.09 12.20 -4.93
N LEU A 22 -4.43 12.25 -6.08
CA LEU A 22 -4.68 13.26 -7.09
C LEU A 22 -6.13 13.19 -7.59
N ILE A 23 -6.62 11.99 -7.92
CA ILE A 23 -8.02 11.78 -8.32
C ILE A 23 -8.98 12.24 -7.23
N VAL A 24 -8.71 11.89 -5.96
CA VAL A 24 -9.55 12.30 -4.83
C VAL A 24 -9.57 13.82 -4.67
N ILE A 25 -8.43 14.50 -4.75
CA ILE A 25 -8.34 15.96 -4.63
C ILE A 25 -9.08 16.63 -5.81
N LEU A 26 -8.87 16.17 -7.03
CA LEU A 26 -9.57 16.68 -8.20
C LEU A 26 -11.09 16.48 -8.10
N TYR A 27 -11.52 15.35 -7.55
CA TYR A 27 -12.94 15.10 -7.31
C TYR A 27 -13.54 16.04 -6.25
N ILE A 28 -12.82 16.29 -5.14
CA ILE A 28 -13.27 17.23 -4.08
C ILE A 28 -13.43 18.64 -4.63
N TYR A 29 -12.49 19.10 -5.47
CA TYR A 29 -12.50 20.45 -6.02
C TYR A 29 -13.11 20.57 -7.42
N ARG A 30 -13.74 19.50 -7.96
CA ARG A 30 -14.26 19.46 -9.34
C ARG A 30 -15.19 20.61 -9.72
N HIS A 31 -15.95 21.14 -8.76
CA HIS A 31 -16.87 22.27 -8.99
C HIS A 31 -16.17 23.64 -8.95
N SER A 32 -14.99 23.73 -8.34
CA SER A 32 -14.18 24.95 -8.28
C SER A 32 -13.16 25.04 -9.43
N LEU A 33 -12.90 23.92 -10.13
CA LEU A 33 -11.93 23.85 -11.21
C LEU A 33 -12.61 24.05 -12.57
N SER A 34 -11.99 24.86 -13.43
CA SER A 34 -12.51 25.10 -14.77
C SER A 34 -12.28 23.90 -15.72
N LYS A 35 -13.11 23.77 -16.77
CA LYS A 35 -12.89 22.77 -17.81
C LYS A 35 -11.52 22.91 -18.48
N ARG A 36 -11.03 24.17 -18.62
CA ARG A 36 -9.69 24.45 -19.17
C ARG A 36 -8.59 23.87 -18.28
N PHE A 37 -8.74 23.96 -16.96
CA PHE A 37 -7.81 23.36 -16.02
C PHE A 37 -7.69 21.83 -16.22
N PHE A 38 -8.82 21.13 -16.34
CA PHE A 38 -8.80 19.68 -16.60
C PHE A 38 -8.12 19.34 -17.92
N LEU A 39 -8.43 20.07 -19.00
CA LEU A 39 -7.81 19.84 -20.32
C LEU A 39 -6.29 20.06 -20.29
N THR A 40 -5.83 21.17 -19.70
CA THR A 40 -4.39 21.45 -19.60
C THR A 40 -3.70 20.44 -18.69
N PHE A 41 -4.30 20.09 -17.55
CA PHE A 41 -3.77 19.12 -16.61
C PHE A 41 -3.61 17.73 -17.24
N PHE A 42 -4.65 17.20 -17.88
CA PHE A 42 -4.58 15.92 -18.59
C PHE A 42 -3.62 15.99 -19.79
N GLY A 43 -3.60 17.10 -20.52
CA GLY A 43 -2.62 17.34 -21.59
C GLY A 43 -1.18 17.22 -21.10
N ILE A 44 -0.85 17.84 -19.97
CA ILE A 44 0.47 17.75 -19.36
C ILE A 44 0.80 16.30 -18.97
N ILE A 45 -0.15 15.56 -18.38
CA ILE A 45 0.06 14.16 -18.02
C ILE A 45 0.36 13.31 -19.24
N VAL A 46 -0.40 13.50 -20.34
CA VAL A 46 -0.20 12.75 -21.59
C VAL A 46 1.19 13.05 -22.18
N VAL A 47 1.55 14.34 -22.28
CA VAL A 47 2.88 14.76 -22.78
C VAL A 47 4.00 14.21 -21.92
N ALA A 48 3.87 14.30 -20.58
CA ALA A 48 4.85 13.75 -19.66
C ALA A 48 4.97 12.22 -19.78
N SER A 49 3.85 11.50 -19.94
CA SER A 49 3.84 10.05 -20.11
C SER A 49 4.53 9.63 -21.41
N ILE A 50 4.29 10.35 -22.51
CA ILE A 50 4.97 10.12 -23.80
C ILE A 50 6.46 10.42 -23.64
N GLY A 51 6.83 11.54 -23.01
CA GLY A 51 8.25 11.89 -22.76
C GLY A 51 8.98 10.82 -21.94
N ILE A 52 8.34 10.32 -20.88
CA ILE A 52 8.91 9.25 -20.04
C ILE A 52 9.06 7.94 -20.83
N SER A 53 8.09 7.60 -21.67
CA SER A 53 8.13 6.36 -22.47
C SER A 53 9.27 6.34 -23.49
N GLN A 54 9.70 7.51 -23.97
CA GLN A 54 10.78 7.66 -24.94
C GLN A 54 12.18 7.73 -24.30
N MET A 55 12.27 7.80 -22.96
CA MET A 55 13.57 7.85 -22.30
C MET A 55 14.31 6.53 -22.41
N PRO A 56 15.55 6.51 -22.93
CA PRO A 56 16.42 5.34 -22.86
C PRO A 56 16.69 5.01 -21.39
N ASN A 57 16.72 3.73 -21.02
CA ASN A 57 16.89 3.24 -19.65
C ASN A 57 15.73 3.63 -18.71
N ASN A 58 14.49 3.45 -19.17
CA ASN A 58 13.30 3.76 -18.39
C ASN A 58 13.19 2.81 -17.17
N ARG A 59 13.65 3.28 -16.01
CA ARG A 59 13.62 2.52 -14.73
C ARG A 59 12.20 2.07 -14.34
N ILE A 60 11.16 2.76 -14.81
CA ILE A 60 9.77 2.39 -14.53
C ILE A 60 9.42 1.13 -15.33
N MET A 61 9.77 1.09 -16.62
CA MET A 61 9.52 -0.08 -17.48
C MET A 61 10.32 -1.29 -17.02
N GLU A 62 11.59 -1.11 -16.67
CA GLU A 62 12.40 -2.17 -16.07
C GLU A 62 11.75 -2.76 -14.82
N ARG A 63 11.25 -1.93 -13.93
CA ARG A 63 10.56 -2.38 -12.70
C ARG A 63 9.24 -3.10 -12.98
N ILE A 64 8.49 -2.67 -13.98
CA ILE A 64 7.28 -3.37 -14.44
C ILE A 64 7.65 -4.75 -14.97
N ASN A 65 8.68 -4.84 -15.81
CA ASN A 65 9.15 -6.11 -16.37
C ASN A 65 9.64 -7.07 -15.27
N VAL A 66 10.38 -6.56 -14.28
CA VAL A 66 10.82 -7.36 -13.12
C VAL A 66 9.61 -7.85 -12.33
N ALA A 67 8.62 -6.99 -12.08
CA ALA A 67 7.42 -7.40 -11.37
C ALA A 67 6.62 -8.47 -12.12
N GLN A 68 6.45 -8.32 -13.44
CA GLN A 68 5.81 -9.33 -14.29
C GLN A 68 6.55 -10.67 -14.24
N LYS A 69 7.89 -10.63 -14.36
CA LYS A 69 8.73 -11.83 -14.25
C LYS A 69 8.60 -12.50 -12.88
N ASP A 70 8.61 -11.72 -11.79
CA ASP A 70 8.42 -12.24 -10.43
C ASP A 70 7.07 -12.97 -10.30
N ILE A 71 5.99 -12.37 -10.84
CA ILE A 71 4.65 -12.98 -10.84
C ILE A 71 4.64 -14.28 -11.64
N GLN A 72 5.19 -14.29 -12.85
CA GLN A 72 5.26 -15.49 -13.68
C GLN A 72 6.06 -16.61 -13.00
N LEU A 73 7.24 -16.28 -12.44
CA LEU A 73 8.05 -17.26 -11.71
C LEU A 73 7.31 -17.83 -10.50
N TYR A 74 6.47 -17.04 -9.85
CA TYR A 74 5.65 -17.53 -8.74
C TYR A 74 4.51 -18.43 -9.22
N LEU A 75 3.79 -18.03 -10.28
CA LEU A 75 2.66 -18.80 -10.82
C LEU A 75 3.11 -20.12 -11.46
N ASP A 76 4.19 -20.11 -12.24
CA ASP A 76 4.63 -21.26 -13.03
C ASP A 76 5.51 -22.23 -12.20
N LYS A 77 6.33 -21.69 -11.30
CA LYS A 77 7.36 -22.47 -10.57
C LYS A 77 7.21 -22.41 -9.06
N ASN A 78 6.17 -21.74 -8.55
CA ASN A 78 5.96 -21.47 -7.11
C ASN A 78 7.22 -20.91 -6.43
N ASN A 79 7.93 -19.98 -7.11
CA ASN A 79 9.19 -19.43 -6.62
C ASN A 79 8.96 -18.28 -5.63
N GLY A 80 9.00 -18.61 -4.34
CA GLY A 80 8.88 -17.64 -3.25
C GLY A 80 10.15 -16.81 -2.94
N ASN A 81 11.27 -16.99 -3.68
CA ASN A 81 12.52 -16.28 -3.42
C ASN A 81 12.65 -14.95 -4.17
N THR A 82 11.70 -14.61 -5.04
CA THR A 82 11.65 -13.29 -5.66
C THR A 82 11.03 -12.26 -4.72
N SER A 83 11.17 -10.97 -5.04
CA SER A 83 10.62 -9.89 -4.21
C SER A 83 9.10 -9.96 -4.04
N LEU A 84 8.35 -10.28 -5.12
CA LEU A 84 6.91 -10.45 -5.04
C LEU A 84 6.52 -11.87 -4.56
N GLY A 85 7.26 -12.90 -4.95
CA GLY A 85 7.04 -14.25 -4.49
C GLY A 85 7.12 -14.37 -2.96
N ALA A 86 8.12 -13.75 -2.34
CA ALA A 86 8.24 -13.71 -0.88
C ALA A 86 7.04 -13.02 -0.21
N ARG A 87 6.50 -11.95 -0.83
CA ARG A 87 5.28 -11.29 -0.31
C ARG A 87 4.07 -12.20 -0.40
N PHE A 88 3.88 -12.90 -1.51
CA PHE A 88 2.77 -13.85 -1.66
C PHE A 88 2.85 -14.97 -0.64
N GLU A 89 4.05 -15.52 -0.39
CA GLU A 89 4.24 -16.53 0.65
C GLU A 89 3.97 -15.97 2.06
N MET A 90 4.44 -14.75 2.38
CA MET A 90 4.11 -14.10 3.66
C MET A 90 2.61 -13.84 3.82
N TRP A 91 1.89 -13.50 2.75
CA TRP A 91 0.45 -13.29 2.80
C TRP A 91 -0.31 -14.61 2.99
N LYS A 92 0.12 -15.68 2.31
CA LYS A 92 -0.42 -17.03 2.52
C LYS A 92 -0.23 -17.48 3.97
N SER A 93 0.98 -17.32 4.50
CA SER A 93 1.30 -17.61 5.90
C SER A 93 0.44 -16.78 6.87
N ALA A 94 0.31 -15.46 6.63
CA ALA A 94 -0.51 -14.60 7.48
C ALA A 94 -2.00 -15.01 7.48
N ILE A 95 -2.55 -15.39 6.33
CA ILE A 95 -3.93 -15.87 6.21
C ILE A 95 -4.09 -17.23 6.91
N ALA A 96 -3.13 -18.14 6.78
CA ALA A 96 -3.15 -19.43 7.46
C ALA A 96 -3.13 -19.24 8.99
N MET A 97 -2.23 -18.40 9.49
CA MET A 97 -2.15 -18.02 10.90
C MET A 97 -3.45 -17.42 11.43
N ALA A 98 -4.10 -16.56 10.64
CA ALA A 98 -5.38 -15.96 11.02
C ALA A 98 -6.51 -17.00 11.10
N LYS A 99 -6.51 -18.02 10.24
CA LYS A 99 -7.48 -19.13 10.31
C LYS A 99 -7.27 -20.00 11.55
N GLU A 100 -6.01 -20.21 11.98
CA GLU A 100 -5.69 -21.00 13.17
C GLU A 100 -6.07 -20.26 14.46
N LYS A 101 -5.85 -18.92 14.52
CA LYS A 101 -6.16 -18.09 15.69
C LYS A 101 -6.90 -16.80 15.30
N PRO A 102 -8.20 -16.88 14.95
CA PRO A 102 -8.91 -15.77 14.32
C PRO A 102 -9.16 -14.57 15.23
N LEU A 103 -9.37 -14.76 16.53
CA LEU A 103 -9.79 -13.67 17.42
C LEU A 103 -8.63 -12.76 17.83
N PHE A 104 -7.56 -13.31 18.37
CA PHE A 104 -6.45 -12.56 18.96
C PHE A 104 -5.11 -12.79 18.25
N GLY A 105 -5.08 -13.64 17.22
CA GLY A 105 -3.87 -13.95 16.46
C GLY A 105 -2.80 -14.72 17.25
N TRP A 106 -1.58 -14.68 16.73
CA TRP A 106 -0.42 -15.41 17.26
C TRP A 106 0.47 -14.55 18.17
N GLY A 107 0.21 -13.25 18.30
CA GLY A 107 1.14 -12.30 18.89
C GLY A 107 2.32 -11.99 17.95
N ILE A 108 3.10 -10.98 18.30
CA ILE A 108 4.24 -10.54 17.46
C ILE A 108 5.31 -11.63 17.36
N GLN A 109 5.71 -12.18 18.51
CA GLN A 109 6.74 -13.22 18.59
C GLN A 109 6.25 -14.53 17.94
N GLY A 110 5.05 -15.01 18.31
CA GLY A 110 4.48 -16.24 17.78
C GLY A 110 4.32 -16.24 16.25
N ALA A 111 3.88 -15.12 15.66
CA ALA A 111 3.80 -14.98 14.21
C ALA A 111 5.18 -15.01 13.53
N THR A 112 6.20 -14.44 14.18
CA THR A 112 7.58 -14.48 13.66
C THR A 112 8.15 -15.90 13.73
N GLU A 113 7.96 -16.60 14.84
CA GLU A 113 8.41 -17.97 15.02
C GLU A 113 7.70 -18.94 14.07
N LYS A 114 6.38 -18.79 13.88
CA LYS A 114 5.62 -19.57 12.92
C LYS A 114 6.18 -19.45 11.50
N ARG A 115 6.50 -18.23 11.02
CA ARG A 115 7.14 -18.04 9.72
C ARG A 115 8.51 -18.69 9.61
N LYS A 116 9.31 -18.64 10.69
CA LYS A 116 10.61 -19.35 10.74
C LYS A 116 10.42 -20.85 10.63
N GLN A 117 9.42 -21.38 11.34
CA GLN A 117 9.07 -22.81 11.29
C GLN A 117 8.63 -23.21 9.89
N GLU A 118 7.69 -22.47 9.26
CA GLU A 118 7.21 -22.73 7.89
C GLU A 118 8.34 -22.74 6.86
N THR A 119 9.32 -21.82 7.02
CA THR A 119 10.52 -21.81 6.19
C THR A 119 11.41 -23.04 6.42
N LYS A 120 11.62 -23.42 7.68
CA LYS A 120 12.46 -24.58 8.05
C LYS A 120 11.83 -25.91 7.57
N GLU A 121 10.53 -26.02 7.68
CA GLU A 121 9.76 -27.18 7.26
C GLU A 121 9.47 -27.21 5.75
N LYS A 122 9.93 -26.18 5.01
CA LYS A 122 9.70 -26.01 3.57
C LYS A 122 8.22 -25.97 3.18
N VAL A 123 7.36 -25.52 4.09
CA VAL A 123 5.94 -25.26 3.83
C VAL A 123 5.80 -24.01 2.95
N ALA A 124 6.61 -22.97 3.24
CA ALA A 124 6.78 -21.81 2.37
C ALA A 124 7.87 -22.07 1.33
N THR A 125 7.66 -21.66 0.10
CA THR A 125 8.61 -21.87 -1.00
C THR A 125 9.76 -20.86 -1.03
N GLY A 126 9.68 -19.82 -0.18
CA GLY A 126 10.71 -18.79 -0.01
C GLY A 126 11.15 -18.66 1.44
N ASN A 127 12.29 -17.98 1.65
CA ASN A 127 12.80 -17.72 3.01
C ASN A 127 12.02 -16.57 3.68
N ILE A 128 10.76 -16.83 4.07
CA ILE A 128 9.91 -15.85 4.76
C ILE A 128 10.26 -15.71 6.24
N GLY A 129 11.00 -16.62 6.82
CA GLY A 129 11.41 -16.61 8.23
C GLY A 129 12.36 -15.48 8.60
N GLN A 130 12.99 -14.83 7.62
CA GLN A 130 13.83 -13.64 7.84
C GLN A 130 13.00 -12.36 8.07
N PHE A 131 11.71 -12.36 7.74
CA PHE A 131 10.85 -11.19 7.86
C PHE A 131 10.02 -11.22 9.13
N THR A 132 10.00 -10.08 9.83
CA THR A 132 9.19 -9.92 11.06
C THR A 132 7.75 -9.48 10.77
N HIS A 133 7.43 -9.11 9.52
CA HIS A 133 6.13 -8.59 9.10
C HIS A 133 5.77 -9.05 7.68
N ALA A 134 4.47 -9.00 7.35
CA ALA A 134 3.94 -9.52 6.08
C ALA A 134 4.03 -8.53 4.90
N HIS A 135 4.67 -7.37 5.02
CA HIS A 135 4.64 -6.29 4.01
C HIS A 135 3.23 -5.92 3.54
N ASN A 136 2.27 -6.08 4.42
CA ASN A 136 0.87 -5.65 4.30
C ASN A 136 0.35 -5.49 5.72
N GLN A 137 0.04 -4.25 6.14
CA GLN A 137 -0.35 -3.94 7.50
C GLN A 137 -1.59 -4.70 7.95
N TYR A 138 -2.56 -4.86 7.06
CA TYR A 138 -3.84 -5.50 7.37
C TYR A 138 -3.67 -7.01 7.65
N LEU A 139 -2.91 -7.69 6.80
CA LEU A 139 -2.60 -9.10 6.98
C LEU A 139 -1.65 -9.34 8.16
N ASP A 140 -0.74 -8.40 8.39
CA ASP A 140 0.18 -8.47 9.53
C ASP A 140 -0.58 -8.35 10.85
N ASP A 141 -1.49 -7.37 10.97
CA ASP A 141 -2.35 -7.23 12.14
C ASP A 141 -3.30 -8.42 12.31
N LEU A 142 -3.88 -8.90 11.22
CA LEU A 142 -4.76 -10.06 11.26
C LEU A 142 -4.04 -11.31 11.76
N SER A 143 -2.80 -11.55 11.34
CA SER A 143 -2.01 -12.70 11.79
C SER A 143 -1.52 -12.57 13.24
N LYS A 144 -1.13 -11.37 13.66
CA LYS A 144 -0.55 -11.10 14.97
C LYS A 144 -1.57 -10.83 16.05
N ARG A 145 -2.65 -10.08 15.73
CA ARG A 145 -3.65 -9.57 16.68
C ARG A 145 -5.07 -10.04 16.40
N GLY A 146 -5.24 -10.88 15.35
CA GLY A 146 -6.54 -11.40 14.94
C GLY A 146 -7.49 -10.34 14.44
N ILE A 147 -8.78 -10.69 14.39
CA ILE A 147 -9.84 -9.79 13.95
C ILE A 147 -10.01 -8.59 14.89
N VAL A 148 -9.74 -8.77 16.18
CA VAL A 148 -9.81 -7.67 17.17
C VAL A 148 -8.79 -6.59 16.84
N GLY A 149 -7.53 -6.96 16.57
CA GLY A 149 -6.50 -6.01 16.17
C GLY A 149 -6.77 -5.36 14.81
N LEU A 150 -7.25 -6.14 13.84
CA LEU A 150 -7.63 -5.59 12.53
C LEU A 150 -8.78 -4.59 12.65
N LEU A 151 -9.82 -4.88 13.44
CA LEU A 151 -10.93 -3.94 13.66
C LEU A 151 -10.47 -2.67 14.38
N ALA A 152 -9.58 -2.78 15.36
CA ALA A 152 -8.97 -1.62 16.01
C ALA A 152 -8.18 -0.75 15.02
N LEU A 153 -7.34 -1.35 14.16
CA LEU A 153 -6.63 -0.65 13.09
C LEU A 153 -7.60 0.06 12.15
N LEU A 154 -8.64 -0.65 11.68
CA LEU A 154 -9.65 -0.07 10.81
C LEU A 154 -10.39 1.09 11.47
N ALA A 155 -10.73 0.98 12.76
CA ALA A 155 -11.37 2.07 13.52
C ALA A 155 -10.47 3.31 13.58
N VAL A 156 -9.16 3.14 13.86
CA VAL A 156 -8.19 4.25 13.87
C VAL A 156 -8.09 4.95 12.52
N LEU A 157 -8.28 4.23 11.42
CA LEU A 157 -8.25 4.81 10.06
C LEU A 157 -9.62 5.40 9.66
N PHE A 158 -10.70 4.66 9.85
CA PHE A 158 -12.01 5.07 9.33
C PHE A 158 -12.72 6.12 10.18
N ILE A 159 -12.51 6.16 11.51
CA ILE A 159 -13.15 7.17 12.37
C ILE A 159 -12.68 8.59 11.98
N PRO A 160 -11.38 8.91 11.94
CA PRO A 160 -10.94 10.24 11.53
C PRO A 160 -11.21 10.51 10.04
N LEU A 161 -11.11 9.49 9.15
CA LEU A 161 -11.49 9.64 7.75
C LEU A 161 -12.93 10.15 7.62
N ARG A 162 -13.87 9.49 8.31
CA ARG A 162 -15.28 9.91 8.32
C ARG A 162 -15.47 11.33 8.89
N ALA A 163 -14.72 11.68 9.93
CA ALA A 163 -14.78 13.01 10.53
C ALA A 163 -14.35 14.10 9.53
N PHE A 164 -13.24 13.90 8.81
CA PHE A 164 -12.78 14.81 7.77
C PHE A 164 -13.75 14.85 6.57
N MET A 165 -14.23 13.70 6.10
CA MET A 165 -15.18 13.64 4.98
C MET A 165 -16.45 14.45 5.23
N LYS A 166 -16.99 14.46 6.46
CA LYS A 166 -18.16 15.27 6.84
C LYS A 166 -17.92 16.79 6.68
N LYS A 167 -16.67 17.23 6.72
CA LYS A 167 -16.28 18.65 6.62
C LYS A 167 -15.94 19.10 5.20
N LEU A 168 -15.92 18.21 4.21
CA LEU A 168 -15.60 18.55 2.82
C LEU A 168 -16.66 19.45 2.16
N ASN A 169 -17.92 19.39 2.61
CA ASN A 169 -19.03 20.17 2.06
C ASN A 169 -19.23 21.54 2.78
N THR A 170 -18.27 21.97 3.60
CA THR A 170 -18.32 23.30 4.24
C THR A 170 -18.11 24.42 3.24
N THR A 171 -18.69 25.59 3.53
CA THR A 171 -18.45 26.85 2.78
C THR A 171 -17.19 27.58 3.23
N ASN A 172 -16.60 27.18 4.36
CA ASN A 172 -15.35 27.75 4.85
C ASN A 172 -14.16 27.07 4.17
N ASP A 173 -13.40 27.83 3.39
CA ASP A 173 -12.29 27.30 2.59
C ASP A 173 -11.14 26.73 3.45
N GLU A 174 -10.87 27.32 4.62
CA GLU A 174 -9.82 26.82 5.53
C GLU A 174 -10.22 25.43 6.09
N ILE A 175 -11.46 25.31 6.56
CA ILE A 175 -11.97 24.03 7.08
C ILE A 175 -11.98 22.97 5.97
N LYS A 176 -12.38 23.36 4.75
CA LYS A 176 -12.38 22.47 3.58
C LYS A 176 -10.97 22.01 3.23
N LEU A 177 -9.99 22.92 3.26
CA LEU A 177 -8.59 22.60 3.01
C LEU A 177 -8.05 21.61 4.05
N ILE A 178 -8.25 21.90 5.35
CA ILE A 178 -7.82 20.99 6.44
C ILE A 178 -8.48 19.62 6.30
N ALA A 179 -9.79 19.58 6.00
CA ALA A 179 -10.52 18.35 5.78
C ALA A 179 -9.97 17.56 4.59
N THR A 180 -9.64 18.25 3.48
CA THR A 180 -9.04 17.61 2.30
C THR A 180 -7.67 17.02 2.61
N LEU A 181 -6.81 17.75 3.33
CA LEU A 181 -5.50 17.25 3.76
C LEU A 181 -5.64 16.05 4.71
N GLY A 182 -6.61 16.10 5.63
CA GLY A 182 -6.90 14.97 6.52
C GLY A 182 -7.35 13.72 5.76
N VAL A 183 -8.27 13.86 4.81
CA VAL A 183 -8.70 12.75 3.92
C VAL A 183 -7.51 12.22 3.14
N ALA A 184 -6.72 13.09 2.51
CA ALA A 184 -5.56 12.69 1.72
C ALA A 184 -4.52 11.94 2.58
N HIS A 185 -4.26 12.42 3.80
CA HIS A 185 -3.33 11.77 4.72
C HIS A 185 -3.78 10.36 5.10
N ILE A 186 -5.03 10.20 5.56
CA ILE A 186 -5.54 8.88 5.95
C ILE A 186 -5.56 7.91 4.76
N LEU A 187 -6.00 8.36 3.58
CA LEU A 187 -5.98 7.54 2.38
C LEU A 187 -4.55 7.14 2.00
N SER A 188 -3.57 8.04 2.15
CA SER A 188 -2.15 7.69 1.94
C SER A 188 -1.72 6.56 2.86
N VAL A 189 -2.00 6.67 4.16
CA VAL A 189 -1.67 5.64 5.15
C VAL A 189 -2.35 4.31 4.80
N MET A 190 -3.63 4.35 4.41
CA MET A 190 -4.37 3.14 4.00
C MET A 190 -3.74 2.47 2.78
N ILE A 191 -3.36 3.24 1.76
CA ILE A 191 -2.72 2.71 0.54
C ILE A 191 -1.33 2.16 0.84
N TYR A 192 -0.53 2.88 1.64
CA TYR A 192 0.78 2.39 2.06
C TYR A 192 0.69 1.08 2.84
N GLY A 193 -0.35 0.94 3.68
CA GLY A 193 -0.62 -0.28 4.43
C GLY A 193 -0.81 -1.53 3.57
N LEU A 194 -1.22 -1.39 2.30
CA LEU A 194 -1.34 -2.52 1.37
C LEU A 194 0.00 -3.13 0.96
N SER A 195 1.09 -2.37 1.04
CA SER A 195 2.41 -2.80 0.58
C SER A 195 3.51 -2.72 1.64
N GLN A 196 3.21 -2.19 2.83
CA GLN A 196 4.15 -1.99 3.93
C GLN A 196 3.46 -2.19 5.29
N GLY A 197 4.24 -2.62 6.28
CA GLY A 197 3.82 -2.63 7.68
C GLY A 197 4.28 -1.33 8.34
N PHE A 198 3.45 -0.29 8.37
CA PHE A 198 3.85 1.02 8.90
C PHE A 198 3.85 1.11 10.44
N LEU A 199 3.18 0.17 11.14
CA LEU A 199 3.20 0.07 12.60
C LEU A 199 4.32 -0.84 13.15
N VAL A 200 5.18 -1.35 12.30
CA VAL A 200 6.20 -2.36 12.66
C VAL A 200 7.61 -1.78 12.72
N HIS A 201 7.81 -0.59 12.20
CA HIS A 201 9.10 0.10 12.22
C HIS A 201 9.21 0.95 13.51
N ASN A 202 9.68 0.32 14.57
CA ASN A 202 10.21 0.98 15.77
C ASN A 202 11.71 0.74 15.86
#